data_e622415562f6db789cadb9052340fdd3
#
_entry.id   e622415562f6db789cadb9052340fdd3
#
_cell.length_a   1.000
_cell.length_b   1.000
_cell.length_c   1.000
_cell.angle_alpha   90.00
_cell.angle_beta   90.00
_cell.angle_gamma   90.00
#
_symmetry.space_group_name_H-M   'P 1'
#
loop_
_entity.id
_entity.type
_entity.pdbx_description
1 polymer ?
#
loop_
_entity_poly.entity_id
_entity_poly.type
_entity_poly.pdbx_seq_one_letter_code
_entity_poly.pdbx_strand_id
1 'polypeptide(L)'
;MTDLFTIIIPTHERPMLLSRALSSLAAQSFRDYSVIVVSDSLNEKPPAEILAAFPRGGLYLMRTGECGPAESRNLGLDLAKSDYVIFLDDDDTFDPDHLERLAEELTRFRPDIAYCNFKVVHELRTPDSITPVMTLPYNIGPGADARIPISNVIPNNCLAYATHRIKNIRFDPSLILFEDWDFLLACLPSSVVQYIDCHTVNIHKTERSTGDRRGARNDDRLAEVILEIYKKHPALTPHTRLERYTYMAEAGVELPLSCF
;
A
#
# COMPACT_ATOMS: atom_id res chain seq x y z
N MET A 1 -24.77 -5.13 -9.53
CA MET A 1 -24.01 -3.90 -9.27
C MET A 1 -22.62 -4.33 -8.87
N THR A 2 -21.61 -3.68 -9.38
CA THR A 2 -20.20 -3.87 -8.93
C THR A 2 -20.03 -3.14 -7.61
N ASP A 3 -19.17 -3.64 -6.73
CA ASP A 3 -18.82 -2.94 -5.48
C ASP A 3 -18.08 -1.64 -5.79
N LEU A 4 -18.13 -0.67 -4.88
CA LEU A 4 -17.31 0.52 -5.00
C LEU A 4 -15.84 0.19 -4.75
N PHE A 5 -15.54 -0.64 -3.74
CA PHE A 5 -14.16 -1.02 -3.38
C PHE A 5 -13.91 -2.52 -3.42
N THR A 6 -12.71 -2.90 -3.85
CA THR A 6 -12.07 -4.16 -3.51
C THR A 6 -10.84 -3.87 -2.66
N ILE A 7 -10.79 -4.44 -1.44
CA ILE A 7 -9.63 -4.34 -0.56
C ILE A 7 -8.80 -5.62 -0.71
N ILE A 8 -7.53 -5.48 -1.10
CA ILE A 8 -6.60 -6.59 -1.32
C ILE A 8 -5.59 -6.61 -0.19
N ILE A 9 -5.46 -7.75 0.51
CA ILE A 9 -4.57 -7.93 1.65
C ILE A 9 -3.59 -9.07 1.34
N PRO A 10 -2.31 -8.78 1.07
CA PRO A 10 -1.27 -9.80 1.06
C PRO A 10 -0.92 -10.19 2.49
N THR A 11 -0.71 -11.48 2.77
CA THR A 11 -0.31 -11.95 4.11
C THR A 11 0.66 -13.12 4.05
N HIS A 12 1.51 -13.24 5.08
CA HIS A 12 2.46 -14.33 5.24
C HIS A 12 2.65 -14.68 6.71
N GLU A 13 2.03 -15.77 7.17
CA GLU A 13 2.21 -16.38 8.49
C GLU A 13 2.08 -15.41 9.69
N ARG A 14 1.12 -14.46 9.61
CA ARG A 14 0.86 -13.44 10.64
C ARG A 14 -0.59 -13.41 11.09
N PRO A 15 -1.16 -14.51 11.61
CA PRO A 15 -2.60 -14.63 11.86
C PRO A 15 -3.15 -13.57 12.82
N MET A 16 -2.39 -13.15 13.84
CA MET A 16 -2.83 -12.10 14.78
C MET A 16 -2.93 -10.72 14.10
N LEU A 17 -1.96 -10.38 13.26
CA LEU A 17 -1.93 -9.11 12.55
C LEU A 17 -3.05 -9.08 11.50
N LEU A 18 -3.17 -10.13 10.70
CA LEU A 18 -4.24 -10.30 9.72
C LEU A 18 -5.62 -10.21 10.39
N SER A 19 -5.82 -10.86 11.55
CA SER A 19 -7.09 -10.78 12.29
C SER A 19 -7.42 -9.35 12.70
N ARG A 20 -6.43 -8.57 13.11
CA ARG A 20 -6.59 -7.15 13.44
C ARG A 20 -6.96 -6.31 12.22
N ALA A 21 -6.25 -6.48 11.10
CA ALA A 21 -6.54 -5.79 9.84
C ALA A 21 -7.97 -6.09 9.36
N LEU A 22 -8.37 -7.36 9.34
CA LEU A 22 -9.72 -7.79 8.98
C LEU A 22 -10.79 -7.26 9.92
N SER A 23 -10.52 -7.22 11.25
CA SER A 23 -11.44 -6.63 12.23
C SER A 23 -11.68 -5.15 11.98
N SER A 24 -10.65 -4.40 11.56
CA SER A 24 -10.78 -2.99 11.20
C SER A 24 -11.66 -2.78 9.96
N LEU A 25 -11.60 -3.70 9.00
CA LEU A 25 -12.48 -3.69 7.83
C LEU A 25 -13.92 -4.09 8.19
N ALA A 26 -14.10 -5.10 9.04
CA ALA A 26 -15.44 -5.50 9.50
C ALA A 26 -16.16 -4.38 10.26
N ALA A 27 -15.40 -3.49 10.91
CA ALA A 27 -15.90 -2.33 11.64
C ALA A 27 -16.23 -1.11 10.75
N GLN A 28 -15.99 -1.15 9.43
CA GLN A 28 -16.27 -0.01 8.54
C GLN A 28 -17.77 0.34 8.54
N SER A 29 -18.07 1.65 8.58
CA SER A 29 -19.45 2.18 8.44
C SER A 29 -19.99 1.99 7.02
N PHE A 30 -19.16 2.15 6.01
CA PHE A 30 -19.48 1.91 4.60
C PHE A 30 -19.52 0.40 4.29
N ARG A 31 -20.48 -0.05 3.47
CA ARG A 31 -20.73 -1.49 3.25
C ARG A 31 -20.61 -1.98 1.81
N ASP A 32 -20.39 -1.09 0.84
CA ASP A 32 -20.29 -1.46 -0.57
C ASP A 32 -18.83 -1.78 -0.96
N TYR A 33 -18.29 -2.84 -0.36
CA TYR A 33 -16.92 -3.33 -0.60
C TYR A 33 -16.81 -4.85 -0.52
N SER A 34 -15.79 -5.39 -1.16
CA SER A 34 -15.35 -6.78 -1.06
C SER A 34 -13.90 -6.86 -0.54
N VAL A 35 -13.55 -8.00 0.07
CA VAL A 35 -12.22 -8.24 0.63
C VAL A 35 -11.62 -9.49 -0.01
N ILE A 36 -10.36 -9.37 -0.47
CA ILE A 36 -9.56 -10.46 -1.01
C ILE A 36 -8.28 -10.57 -0.20
N VAL A 37 -8.14 -11.63 0.57
CA VAL A 37 -6.91 -11.99 1.27
C VAL A 37 -6.13 -12.97 0.42
N VAL A 38 -4.85 -12.71 0.21
CA VAL A 38 -3.96 -13.60 -0.53
C VAL A 38 -2.76 -13.97 0.34
N SER A 39 -2.78 -15.21 0.85
CA SER A 39 -1.66 -15.78 1.61
C SER A 39 -0.67 -16.45 0.66
N ASP A 40 0.61 -16.19 0.83
CA ASP A 40 1.71 -16.87 0.16
C ASP A 40 2.28 -18.03 1.01
N SER A 41 1.53 -18.46 2.03
CA SER A 41 1.78 -19.66 2.84
C SER A 41 0.63 -20.65 2.72
N LEU A 42 0.95 -21.93 2.59
CA LEU A 42 -0.02 -23.04 2.62
C LEU A 42 -0.30 -23.54 4.05
N ASN A 43 0.41 -23.03 5.04
CA ASN A 43 0.32 -23.49 6.43
C ASN A 43 -0.73 -22.73 7.25
N GLU A 44 -1.22 -21.61 6.75
CA GLU A 44 -2.20 -20.77 7.44
C GLU A 44 -3.63 -21.28 7.23
N LYS A 45 -4.43 -21.19 8.29
CA LYS A 45 -5.87 -21.43 8.19
C LYS A 45 -6.61 -20.12 7.93
N PRO A 46 -7.56 -20.10 6.96
CA PRO A 46 -8.39 -18.93 6.73
C PRO A 46 -9.15 -18.53 8.03
N PRO A 47 -9.19 -17.25 8.38
CA PRO A 47 -10.00 -16.74 9.50
C PRO A 47 -11.49 -16.69 9.11
N ALA A 48 -12.11 -17.86 8.97
CA ALA A 48 -13.42 -18.04 8.35
C ALA A 48 -14.54 -17.22 9.02
N GLU A 49 -14.53 -17.08 10.34
CA GLU A 49 -15.56 -16.32 11.09
C GLU A 49 -15.53 -14.83 10.72
N ILE A 50 -14.31 -14.23 10.64
CA ILE A 50 -14.19 -12.81 10.30
C ILE A 50 -14.53 -12.62 8.80
N LEU A 51 -14.09 -13.52 7.94
CA LEU A 51 -14.37 -13.44 6.51
C LEU A 51 -15.88 -13.54 6.22
N ALA A 52 -16.62 -14.36 6.97
CA ALA A 52 -18.06 -14.47 6.85
C ALA A 52 -18.82 -13.20 7.32
N ALA A 53 -18.19 -12.35 8.13
CA ALA A 53 -18.79 -11.10 8.63
C ALA A 53 -18.80 -9.97 7.60
N PHE A 54 -18.08 -10.09 6.49
CA PHE A 54 -18.08 -9.06 5.44
C PHE A 54 -19.41 -9.07 4.64
N PRO A 55 -19.85 -7.92 4.13
CA PRO A 55 -21.15 -7.76 3.48
C PRO A 55 -21.41 -8.77 2.33
N ARG A 56 -20.35 -9.17 1.62
CA ARG A 56 -20.41 -10.13 0.50
C ARG A 56 -19.56 -11.37 0.74
N GLY A 57 -19.15 -11.62 1.98
CA GLY A 57 -18.14 -12.60 2.33
C GLY A 57 -16.74 -12.16 1.88
N GLY A 58 -15.71 -12.63 2.58
CA GLY A 58 -14.31 -12.42 2.23
C GLY A 58 -13.80 -13.61 1.40
N LEU A 59 -13.00 -13.32 0.37
CA LEU A 59 -12.26 -14.35 -0.36
C LEU A 59 -10.89 -14.54 0.28
N TYR A 60 -10.53 -15.78 0.61
CA TYR A 60 -9.18 -16.14 1.07
C TYR A 60 -8.55 -17.10 0.08
N LEU A 61 -7.41 -16.71 -0.44
CA LEU A 61 -6.64 -17.49 -1.40
C LEU A 61 -5.29 -17.86 -0.81
N MET A 62 -4.88 -19.08 -1.01
CA MET A 62 -3.51 -19.53 -0.75
C MET A 62 -2.82 -19.73 -2.09
N ARG A 63 -1.67 -19.11 -2.29
CA ARG A 63 -0.88 -19.28 -3.49
C ARG A 63 0.42 -20.06 -3.20
N THR A 64 0.89 -20.74 -4.20
CA THR A 64 2.23 -21.35 -4.25
C THR A 64 3.20 -20.40 -4.97
N GLY A 65 4.47 -20.68 -4.89
CA GLY A 65 5.54 -19.90 -5.51
C GLY A 65 6.40 -19.16 -4.49
N GLU A 66 7.18 -18.22 -4.95
CA GLU A 66 8.04 -17.42 -4.08
C GLU A 66 7.22 -16.48 -3.19
N CYS A 67 7.64 -16.36 -1.92
CA CYS A 67 6.97 -15.46 -0.98
C CYS A 67 7.18 -14.00 -1.40
N GLY A 68 6.09 -13.21 -1.33
CA GLY A 68 6.20 -11.79 -1.62
C GLY A 68 4.86 -11.08 -1.83
N PRO A 69 4.72 -9.82 -1.40
CA PRO A 69 3.48 -9.09 -1.52
C PRO A 69 3.12 -8.76 -2.98
N ALA A 70 4.10 -8.59 -3.86
CA ALA A 70 3.88 -8.23 -5.26
C ALA A 70 3.00 -9.24 -6.00
N GLU A 71 3.36 -10.54 -5.98
CA GLU A 71 2.54 -11.58 -6.61
C GLU A 71 1.19 -11.77 -5.94
N SER A 72 1.14 -11.65 -4.59
CA SER A 72 -0.12 -11.73 -3.86
C SER A 72 -1.06 -10.58 -4.23
N ARG A 73 -0.55 -9.35 -4.35
CA ARG A 73 -1.33 -8.20 -4.83
C ARG A 73 -1.77 -8.38 -6.30
N ASN A 74 -0.91 -8.89 -7.15
CA ASN A 74 -1.23 -9.17 -8.56
C ASN A 74 -2.38 -10.18 -8.69
N LEU A 75 -2.36 -11.27 -7.92
CA LEU A 75 -3.45 -12.24 -7.91
C LEU A 75 -4.77 -11.60 -7.42
N GLY A 76 -4.70 -10.74 -6.40
CA GLY A 76 -5.86 -9.97 -5.95
C GLY A 76 -6.40 -9.03 -7.03
N LEU A 77 -5.52 -8.36 -7.78
CA LEU A 77 -5.90 -7.49 -8.90
C LEU A 77 -6.63 -8.23 -10.02
N ASP A 78 -6.23 -9.45 -10.34
CA ASP A 78 -6.89 -10.26 -11.37
C ASP A 78 -8.34 -10.61 -11.01
N LEU A 79 -8.67 -10.59 -9.73
CA LEU A 79 -10.00 -10.91 -9.20
C LEU A 79 -10.85 -9.68 -8.86
N ALA A 80 -10.23 -8.51 -8.76
CA ALA A 80 -10.92 -7.26 -8.44
C ALA A 80 -11.93 -6.89 -9.54
N LYS A 81 -13.18 -6.57 -9.14
CA LYS A 81 -14.28 -6.20 -10.05
C LYS A 81 -14.95 -4.89 -9.67
N SER A 82 -14.51 -4.24 -8.62
CA SER A 82 -15.03 -2.97 -8.11
C SER A 82 -14.60 -1.77 -8.96
N ASP A 83 -15.16 -0.61 -8.67
CA ASP A 83 -14.75 0.63 -9.32
C ASP A 83 -13.35 1.07 -8.88
N TYR A 84 -12.99 0.83 -7.60
CA TYR A 84 -11.70 1.16 -7.02
C TYR A 84 -11.07 -0.02 -6.28
N VAL A 85 -9.74 -0.09 -6.33
CA VAL A 85 -8.92 -1.03 -5.56
C VAL A 85 -8.14 -0.28 -4.50
N ILE A 86 -8.10 -0.84 -3.30
CA ILE A 86 -7.29 -0.38 -2.16
C ILE A 86 -6.44 -1.56 -1.71
N PHE A 87 -5.17 -1.32 -1.39
CA PHE A 87 -4.31 -2.30 -0.77
C PHE A 87 -4.20 -2.01 0.73
N LEU A 88 -4.30 -3.04 1.55
CA LEU A 88 -4.07 -2.95 2.98
C LEU A 88 -3.05 -4.01 3.38
N ASP A 89 -1.96 -3.61 4.01
CA ASP A 89 -1.01 -4.56 4.56
C ASP A 89 -1.59 -5.27 5.79
N ASP A 90 -1.24 -6.53 6.00
CA ASP A 90 -1.81 -7.38 7.05
C ASP A 90 -1.49 -6.91 8.47
N ASP A 91 -0.55 -5.96 8.63
CA ASP A 91 -0.15 -5.37 9.90
C ASP A 91 -0.68 -3.94 10.12
N ASP A 92 -1.47 -3.38 9.18
CA ASP A 92 -2.05 -2.06 9.28
C ASP A 92 -3.58 -2.11 9.47
N THR A 93 -4.20 -0.96 9.77
CA THR A 93 -5.65 -0.89 10.01
C THR A 93 -6.25 0.41 9.47
N PHE A 94 -7.57 0.39 9.26
CA PHE A 94 -8.36 1.57 8.96
C PHE A 94 -9.23 1.99 10.14
N ASP A 95 -9.48 3.29 10.30
CA ASP A 95 -10.51 3.79 11.20
C ASP A 95 -11.91 3.41 10.65
N PRO A 96 -12.94 3.32 11.49
CA PRO A 96 -14.26 2.84 11.06
C PRO A 96 -14.93 3.66 9.96
N ASP A 97 -14.57 4.93 9.78
CA ASP A 97 -15.14 5.84 8.78
C ASP A 97 -14.26 6.00 7.50
N HIS A 98 -13.18 5.22 7.37
CA HIS A 98 -12.23 5.38 6.28
C HIS A 98 -12.86 5.19 4.90
N LEU A 99 -13.55 4.07 4.68
CA LEU A 99 -14.17 3.77 3.39
C LEU A 99 -15.33 4.74 3.06
N GLU A 100 -16.05 5.23 4.06
CA GLU A 100 -17.11 6.23 3.87
C GLU A 100 -16.53 7.56 3.37
N ARG A 101 -15.46 8.06 4.01
CA ARG A 101 -14.77 9.28 3.58
C ARG A 101 -14.21 9.17 2.17
N LEU A 102 -13.61 8.02 1.84
CA LEU A 102 -13.15 7.79 0.48
C LEU A 102 -14.32 7.74 -0.51
N ALA A 103 -15.43 7.05 -0.16
CA ALA A 103 -16.58 6.91 -1.03
C ALA A 103 -17.22 8.27 -1.40
N GLU A 104 -17.34 9.18 -0.44
CA GLU A 104 -17.84 10.54 -0.66
C GLU A 104 -17.04 11.28 -1.74
N GLU A 105 -15.72 11.30 -1.60
CA GLU A 105 -14.83 12.03 -2.50
C GLU A 105 -14.68 11.32 -3.86
N LEU A 106 -14.52 10.01 -3.87
CA LEU A 106 -14.32 9.24 -5.10
C LEU A 106 -15.61 9.21 -5.96
N THR A 107 -16.78 9.17 -5.34
CA THR A 107 -18.04 9.22 -6.08
C THR A 107 -18.27 10.60 -6.72
N ARG A 108 -17.86 11.66 -6.03
CA ARG A 108 -18.01 13.04 -6.46
C ARG A 108 -17.06 13.42 -7.59
N PHE A 109 -15.77 13.09 -7.45
CA PHE A 109 -14.71 13.61 -8.33
C PHE A 109 -14.19 12.56 -9.34
N ARG A 110 -14.37 11.28 -9.07
CA ARG A 110 -13.94 10.15 -9.91
C ARG A 110 -12.48 10.25 -10.38
N PRO A 111 -11.52 10.47 -9.46
CA PRO A 111 -10.11 10.51 -9.83
C PRO A 111 -9.62 9.12 -10.26
N ASP A 112 -8.50 9.08 -10.99
CA ASP A 112 -7.83 7.82 -11.32
C ASP A 112 -7.07 7.25 -10.13
N ILE A 113 -6.49 8.13 -9.31
CA ILE A 113 -5.77 7.79 -8.08
C ILE A 113 -6.18 8.79 -7.00
N ALA A 114 -6.48 8.31 -5.81
CA ALA A 114 -6.64 9.17 -4.64
C ALA A 114 -5.66 8.78 -3.54
N TYR A 115 -5.24 9.73 -2.73
CA TYR A 115 -4.41 9.48 -1.56
C TYR A 115 -4.83 10.32 -0.36
N CYS A 116 -4.53 9.83 0.84
CA CYS A 116 -4.86 10.50 2.08
C CYS A 116 -3.68 10.52 3.06
N ASN A 117 -3.83 11.28 4.13
CA ASN A 117 -2.92 11.27 5.27
C ASN A 117 -3.04 9.95 6.07
N PHE A 118 -2.15 9.75 7.04
CA PHE A 118 -2.18 8.57 7.90
C PHE A 118 -1.78 8.90 9.34
N LYS A 119 -1.91 7.94 10.21
CA LYS A 119 -1.36 7.95 11.57
C LYS A 119 -0.29 6.87 11.69
N VAL A 120 0.78 7.17 12.40
CA VAL A 120 1.76 6.17 12.82
C VAL A 120 1.40 5.73 14.24
N VAL A 121 1.10 4.46 14.39
CA VAL A 121 0.80 3.83 15.68
C VAL A 121 2.05 3.06 16.13
N HIS A 122 2.77 3.60 17.10
CA HIS A 122 3.86 2.89 17.75
C HIS A 122 3.29 1.87 18.72
N GLU A 123 3.76 0.63 18.66
CA GLU A 123 3.24 -0.46 19.47
C GLU A 123 4.33 -1.40 19.97
N LEU A 124 4.07 -2.03 21.10
CA LEU A 124 4.86 -3.14 21.62
C LEU A 124 4.18 -4.44 21.18
N ARG A 125 4.93 -5.29 20.49
CA ARG A 125 4.47 -6.63 20.09
C ARG A 125 5.17 -7.68 20.92
N THR A 126 4.38 -8.57 21.51
CA THR A 126 4.85 -9.81 22.13
C THR A 126 4.20 -11.00 21.41
N PRO A 127 4.63 -12.25 21.64
CA PRO A 127 3.97 -13.41 21.02
C PRO A 127 2.46 -13.48 21.29
N ASP A 128 2.00 -12.94 22.44
CA ASP A 128 0.62 -13.08 22.89
C ASP A 128 -0.18 -11.77 22.91
N SER A 129 0.46 -10.63 22.63
CA SER A 129 -0.21 -9.33 22.73
C SER A 129 0.37 -8.25 21.85
N ILE A 130 -0.50 -7.32 21.44
CA ILE A 130 -0.13 -6.08 20.73
C ILE A 130 -0.70 -4.92 21.55
N THR A 131 0.18 -4.03 22.01
CA THR A 131 -0.21 -2.89 22.85
C THR A 131 0.21 -1.59 22.19
N PRO A 132 -0.73 -0.74 21.77
CA PRO A 132 -0.40 0.61 21.30
C PRO A 132 0.24 1.44 22.41
N VAL A 133 1.31 2.16 22.07
CA VAL A 133 2.07 3.03 22.99
C VAL A 133 1.80 4.50 22.67
N MET A 134 1.83 4.87 21.39
CA MET A 134 1.67 6.24 20.93
C MET A 134 1.10 6.27 19.52
N THR A 135 0.25 7.25 19.24
CA THR A 135 -0.28 7.51 17.91
C THR A 135 0.02 8.94 17.49
N LEU A 136 0.65 9.11 16.33
CA LEU A 136 1.03 10.40 15.79
C LEU A 136 0.41 10.60 14.40
N PRO A 137 -0.25 11.74 14.13
CA PRO A 137 -0.71 12.06 12.78
C PRO A 137 0.50 12.36 11.88
N TYR A 138 0.40 11.94 10.63
CA TYR A 138 1.37 12.24 9.59
C TYR A 138 0.67 12.86 8.38
N ASN A 139 1.05 14.11 8.07
CA ASN A 139 0.48 14.86 6.96
C ASN A 139 1.32 14.62 5.70
N ILE A 140 0.75 13.91 4.74
CA ILE A 140 1.28 13.86 3.37
C ILE A 140 1.00 15.21 2.70
N GLY A 141 -0.23 15.70 2.85
CA GLY A 141 -0.70 16.99 2.36
C GLY A 141 -0.97 17.01 0.86
N PRO A 142 -1.61 18.08 0.37
CA PRO A 142 -1.84 18.29 -1.06
C PRO A 142 -0.51 18.55 -1.79
N GLY A 143 -0.44 18.16 -3.07
CA GLY A 143 0.76 18.34 -3.90
C GLY A 143 1.86 17.28 -3.68
N ALA A 144 1.63 16.26 -2.87
CA ALA A 144 2.56 15.15 -2.72
C ALA A 144 2.74 14.35 -4.02
N ASP A 145 1.75 14.38 -4.90
CA ASP A 145 1.80 13.79 -6.24
C ASP A 145 2.98 14.30 -7.07
N ALA A 146 3.37 15.56 -6.93
CA ALA A 146 4.57 16.12 -7.57
C ALA A 146 5.88 15.46 -7.07
N ARG A 147 5.90 14.90 -5.85
CA ARG A 147 7.07 14.25 -5.26
C ARG A 147 7.13 12.74 -5.53
N ILE A 148 6.03 12.13 -5.98
CA ILE A 148 6.01 10.69 -6.30
C ILE A 148 7.09 10.30 -7.31
N PRO A 149 7.38 11.09 -8.38
CA PRO A 149 8.46 10.77 -9.30
C PRO A 149 9.88 10.79 -8.70
N ILE A 150 10.02 11.32 -7.47
CA ILE A 150 11.31 11.54 -6.81
C ILE A 150 11.55 10.51 -5.70
N SER A 151 10.53 10.23 -4.87
CA SER A 151 10.67 9.33 -3.73
C SER A 151 9.35 8.69 -3.34
N ASN A 152 9.40 7.58 -2.60
CA ASN A 152 8.21 6.91 -2.07
C ASN A 152 7.65 7.69 -0.87
N VAL A 153 6.79 8.68 -1.15
CA VAL A 153 6.23 9.60 -0.15
C VAL A 153 4.83 9.21 0.31
N ILE A 154 4.15 8.34 -0.42
CA ILE A 154 2.78 7.91 -0.12
C ILE A 154 2.77 6.40 0.12
N PRO A 155 2.50 5.96 1.36
CA PRO A 155 2.35 4.53 1.64
C PRO A 155 1.20 3.92 0.84
N ASN A 156 1.37 2.68 0.40
CA ASN A 156 0.38 2.00 -0.45
C ASN A 156 -1.00 1.90 0.19
N ASN A 157 -1.07 1.74 1.53
CA ASN A 157 -2.32 1.70 2.29
C ASN A 157 -3.11 3.02 2.26
N CYS A 158 -2.45 4.12 1.89
CA CYS A 158 -3.06 5.45 1.78
C CYS A 158 -3.62 5.74 0.38
N LEU A 159 -3.60 4.79 -0.54
CA LEU A 159 -3.93 4.94 -1.95
C LEU A 159 -5.19 4.17 -2.34
N ALA A 160 -6.05 4.81 -3.14
CA ALA A 160 -7.14 4.16 -3.84
C ALA A 160 -6.94 4.36 -5.34
N TYR A 161 -7.07 3.29 -6.11
CA TYR A 161 -6.83 3.27 -7.56
C TYR A 161 -8.10 2.93 -8.31
N ALA A 162 -8.48 3.72 -9.32
CA ALA A 162 -9.55 3.36 -10.22
C ALA A 162 -9.19 2.07 -10.99
N THR A 163 -10.01 1.04 -10.88
CA THR A 163 -9.73 -0.30 -11.41
C THR A 163 -9.46 -0.29 -12.92
N HIS A 164 -10.16 0.56 -13.67
CA HIS A 164 -9.96 0.68 -15.11
C HIS A 164 -8.56 1.18 -15.49
N ARG A 165 -7.89 1.98 -14.62
CA ARG A 165 -6.54 2.52 -14.82
C ARG A 165 -5.46 1.50 -14.60
N ILE A 166 -5.66 0.61 -13.63
CA ILE A 166 -4.64 -0.35 -13.18
C ILE A 166 -4.82 -1.75 -13.79
N LYS A 167 -5.83 -1.95 -14.63
CA LYS A 167 -6.19 -3.27 -15.19
C LYS A 167 -5.02 -4.03 -15.82
N ASN A 168 -4.12 -3.32 -16.52
CA ASN A 168 -2.97 -3.90 -17.22
C ASN A 168 -1.62 -3.59 -16.54
N ILE A 169 -1.63 -2.99 -15.35
CA ILE A 169 -0.43 -2.66 -14.57
C ILE A 169 -0.26 -3.74 -13.50
N ARG A 170 0.98 -4.13 -13.24
CA ARG A 170 1.32 -5.17 -12.26
C ARG A 170 2.46 -4.73 -11.38
N PHE A 171 2.42 -5.18 -10.13
CA PHE A 171 3.57 -5.12 -9.23
C PHE A 171 4.68 -6.00 -9.79
N ASP A 172 5.91 -5.51 -9.72
CA ASP A 172 7.09 -6.24 -10.16
C ASP A 172 7.61 -7.15 -9.03
N PRO A 173 7.51 -8.48 -9.14
CA PRO A 173 7.94 -9.38 -8.08
C PRO A 173 9.47 -9.48 -7.95
N SER A 174 10.23 -8.98 -8.91
CA SER A 174 11.69 -8.93 -8.83
C SER A 174 12.20 -7.84 -7.89
N LEU A 175 11.38 -6.83 -7.58
CA LEU A 175 11.71 -5.76 -6.65
C LEU A 175 11.55 -6.25 -5.21
N ILE A 176 12.64 -6.25 -4.45
CA ILE A 176 12.65 -6.65 -3.03
C ILE A 176 12.15 -5.54 -2.09
N LEU A 177 12.15 -4.30 -2.55
CA LEU A 177 11.71 -3.09 -1.87
C LEU A 177 11.06 -2.16 -2.88
N PHE A 178 10.11 -1.34 -2.42
CA PHE A 178 9.45 -0.32 -3.23
C PHE A 178 8.69 -0.84 -4.46
N GLU A 179 8.24 -2.09 -4.43
CA GLU A 179 7.35 -2.64 -5.46
C GLU A 179 6.03 -1.85 -5.56
N ASP A 180 5.61 -1.27 -4.42
CA ASP A 180 4.45 -0.38 -4.32
C ASP A 180 4.69 0.99 -4.99
N TRP A 181 5.88 1.55 -4.81
CA TRP A 181 6.25 2.79 -5.46
C TRP A 181 6.44 2.62 -6.98
N ASP A 182 7.07 1.53 -7.42
CA ASP A 182 7.17 1.16 -8.84
C ASP A 182 5.78 1.06 -9.47
N PHE A 183 4.85 0.37 -8.80
CA PHE A 183 3.47 0.25 -9.25
C PHE A 183 2.77 1.61 -9.34
N LEU A 184 2.91 2.45 -8.32
CA LEU A 184 2.33 3.80 -8.31
C LEU A 184 2.88 4.64 -9.47
N LEU A 185 4.19 4.61 -9.71
CA LEU A 185 4.84 5.31 -10.83
C LEU A 185 4.30 4.84 -12.19
N ALA A 186 4.06 3.54 -12.36
CA ALA A 186 3.46 3.01 -13.57
C ALA A 186 1.99 3.46 -13.76
N CYS A 187 1.28 3.76 -12.68
CA CYS A 187 -0.11 4.24 -12.72
C CYS A 187 -0.23 5.74 -12.99
N LEU A 188 0.80 6.55 -12.72
CA LEU A 188 0.73 8.02 -12.79
C LEU A 188 0.50 8.62 -14.18
N PRO A 189 1.09 8.11 -15.29
CA PRO A 189 1.00 8.78 -16.57
C PRO A 189 -0.45 9.06 -17.00
N SER A 190 -0.77 10.33 -17.23
CA SER A 190 -2.12 10.81 -17.59
C SER A 190 -3.22 10.52 -16.55
N SER A 191 -2.86 10.22 -15.30
CA SER A 191 -3.83 10.02 -14.22
C SER A 191 -4.21 11.32 -13.55
N VAL A 192 -5.50 11.44 -13.23
CA VAL A 192 -6.01 12.48 -12.33
C VAL A 192 -5.78 12.01 -10.91
N VAL A 193 -4.90 12.70 -10.18
CA VAL A 193 -4.56 12.38 -8.80
C VAL A 193 -5.26 13.37 -7.86
N GLN A 194 -5.91 12.86 -6.81
CA GLN A 194 -6.63 13.66 -5.83
C GLN A 194 -6.15 13.40 -4.41
N TYR A 195 -5.90 14.46 -3.67
CA TYR A 195 -5.70 14.42 -2.23
C TYR A 195 -7.02 14.46 -1.48
N ILE A 196 -7.16 13.61 -0.46
CA ILE A 196 -8.30 13.58 0.48
C ILE A 196 -7.77 13.87 1.89
N ASP A 197 -8.28 14.95 2.50
CA ASP A 197 -7.82 15.38 3.82
C ASP A 197 -8.46 14.56 4.96
N CYS A 198 -7.91 13.36 5.17
CA CYS A 198 -8.30 12.51 6.31
C CYS A 198 -7.10 11.71 6.83
N HIS A 199 -7.12 11.39 8.14
CA HIS A 199 -6.10 10.59 8.84
C HIS A 199 -6.72 9.29 9.36
N THR A 200 -7.28 8.51 8.46
CA THR A 200 -8.04 7.31 8.81
C THR A 200 -7.32 5.99 8.51
N VAL A 201 -6.08 6.08 8.02
CA VAL A 201 -5.15 4.95 7.86
C VAL A 201 -4.21 4.91 9.06
N ASN A 202 -4.05 3.75 9.68
CA ASN A 202 -3.14 3.53 10.80
C ASN A 202 -2.01 2.60 10.37
N ILE A 203 -0.79 3.15 10.27
CA ILE A 203 0.43 2.40 9.98
C ILE A 203 1.09 2.03 11.29
N HIS A 204 1.11 0.74 11.59
CA HIS A 204 1.61 0.21 12.86
C HIS A 204 3.10 -0.08 12.81
N LYS A 205 3.86 0.48 13.74
CA LYS A 205 5.32 0.32 13.85
C LYS A 205 5.70 -0.22 15.23
N THR A 206 6.56 -1.23 15.24
CA THR A 206 7.15 -1.75 16.49
C THR A 206 8.63 -1.42 16.56
N GLU A 207 9.11 -0.99 17.75
CA GLU A 207 10.51 -0.60 17.97
C GLU A 207 11.47 -1.81 17.99
N ARG A 208 10.96 -3.03 18.16
CA ARG A 208 11.75 -4.26 18.34
C ARG A 208 11.63 -5.26 17.19
N SER A 209 11.26 -4.86 15.99
CA SER A 209 11.24 -5.80 14.88
C SER A 209 12.64 -6.07 14.31
N THR A 210 13.37 -6.97 14.92
CA THR A 210 14.60 -7.56 14.33
C THR A 210 14.29 -8.63 13.28
N GLY A 211 13.02 -8.93 12.98
CA GLY A 211 12.63 -10.00 12.08
C GLY A 211 11.46 -9.72 11.15
N ASP A 212 10.66 -8.68 11.40
CA ASP A 212 9.38 -8.48 10.70
C ASP A 212 9.46 -7.66 9.41
N ARG A 213 10.59 -7.08 9.09
CA ARG A 213 10.79 -6.38 7.83
C ARG A 213 11.79 -7.12 6.98
N ARG A 214 11.41 -7.40 5.75
CA ARG A 214 12.29 -7.95 4.73
C ARG A 214 13.51 -7.05 4.56
N GLY A 215 14.65 -7.55 5.02
CA GLY A 215 15.97 -6.92 4.91
C GLY A 215 16.26 -5.88 5.98
N ALA A 216 17.34 -6.09 6.74
CA ALA A 216 18.04 -4.98 7.36
C ALA A 216 18.29 -3.95 6.25
N ARG A 217 17.93 -2.69 6.49
CA ARG A 217 18.28 -1.57 5.59
C ARG A 217 19.80 -1.54 5.47
N ASN A 218 20.32 -2.16 4.43
CA ASN A 218 21.65 -1.88 3.98
C ASN A 218 21.50 -0.67 3.06
N ASP A 219 22.01 0.47 3.44
CA ASP A 219 21.83 1.73 2.70
C ASP A 219 22.25 1.59 1.23
N ASP A 220 23.28 0.76 0.96
CA ASP A 220 23.74 0.47 -0.40
C ASP A 220 22.66 -0.20 -1.28
N ARG A 221 21.91 -1.17 -0.74
CA ARG A 221 20.84 -1.85 -1.50
C ARG A 221 19.64 -0.94 -1.74
N LEU A 222 19.37 -0.02 -0.81
CA LEU A 222 18.29 0.96 -0.95
C LEU A 222 18.54 1.87 -2.16
N ALA A 223 19.76 2.39 -2.27
CA ALA A 223 20.17 3.25 -3.38
C ALA A 223 20.10 2.49 -4.72
N GLU A 224 20.56 1.24 -4.79
CA GLU A 224 20.48 0.41 -5.98
C GLU A 224 19.04 0.23 -6.47
N VAL A 225 18.10 -0.11 -5.57
CA VAL A 225 16.69 -0.29 -5.93
C VAL A 225 16.07 1.02 -6.41
N ILE A 226 16.36 2.15 -5.76
CA ILE A 226 15.87 3.46 -6.21
C ILE A 226 16.39 3.78 -7.63
N LEU A 227 17.66 3.54 -7.91
CA LEU A 227 18.24 3.75 -9.23
C LEU A 227 17.64 2.81 -10.30
N GLU A 228 17.30 1.58 -9.93
CA GLU A 228 16.59 0.65 -10.82
C GLU A 228 15.20 1.19 -11.16
N ILE A 229 14.47 1.67 -10.16
CA ILE A 229 13.15 2.30 -10.35
C ILE A 229 13.27 3.55 -11.23
N TYR A 230 14.27 4.39 -11.03
CA TYR A 230 14.50 5.57 -11.90
C TYR A 230 14.80 5.20 -13.35
N LYS A 231 15.54 4.12 -13.59
CA LYS A 231 15.79 3.61 -14.95
C LYS A 231 14.50 3.08 -15.60
N LYS A 232 13.66 2.42 -14.83
CA LYS A 232 12.37 1.90 -15.28
C LYS A 232 11.36 3.01 -15.57
N HIS A 233 11.41 4.11 -14.79
CA HIS A 233 10.56 5.30 -14.92
C HIS A 233 11.41 6.56 -15.16
N PRO A 234 11.88 6.82 -16.38
CA PRO A 234 12.74 7.95 -16.68
C PRO A 234 12.11 9.29 -16.30
N ALA A 235 12.94 10.23 -15.83
CA ALA A 235 12.47 11.58 -15.52
C ALA A 235 11.99 12.29 -16.81
N LEU A 236 10.74 12.72 -16.81
CA LEU A 236 10.11 13.38 -17.97
C LEU A 236 10.54 14.84 -18.15
N THR A 237 11.07 15.47 -17.08
CA THR A 237 11.50 16.87 -17.10
C THR A 237 12.91 17.05 -16.55
N PRO A 238 13.65 18.09 -16.98
CA PRO A 238 14.94 18.45 -16.35
C PRO A 238 14.81 18.73 -14.85
N HIS A 239 13.69 19.29 -14.42
CA HIS A 239 13.39 19.57 -13.00
C HIS A 239 13.34 18.28 -12.20
N THR A 240 12.53 17.30 -12.60
CA THR A 240 12.44 15.98 -11.95
C THR A 240 13.80 15.30 -11.87
N ARG A 241 14.61 15.42 -12.93
CA ARG A 241 15.97 14.88 -12.96
C ARG A 241 16.87 15.51 -11.90
N LEU A 242 16.80 16.83 -11.77
CA LEU A 242 17.59 17.58 -10.78
C LEU A 242 17.15 17.21 -9.36
N GLU A 243 15.85 17.09 -9.11
CA GLU A 243 15.33 16.72 -7.80
C GLU A 243 15.71 15.27 -7.40
N ARG A 244 15.69 14.32 -8.34
CA ARG A 244 16.21 12.95 -8.12
C ARG A 244 17.70 12.97 -7.77
N TYR A 245 18.48 13.74 -8.51
CA TYR A 245 19.91 13.92 -8.20
C TYR A 245 20.11 14.45 -6.80
N THR A 246 19.39 15.51 -6.43
CA THR A 246 19.49 16.11 -5.07
C THR A 246 19.09 15.12 -3.98
N TYR A 247 17.97 14.42 -4.17
CA TYR A 247 17.48 13.39 -3.23
C TYR A 247 18.50 12.26 -3.01
N MET A 248 19.15 11.80 -4.06
CA MET A 248 20.16 10.75 -3.97
C MET A 248 21.48 11.26 -3.39
N ALA A 249 21.87 12.51 -3.69
CA ALA A 249 23.05 13.15 -3.13
C ALA A 249 22.90 13.37 -1.60
N GLU A 250 21.71 13.76 -1.12
CA GLU A 250 21.40 13.86 0.31
C GLU A 250 21.48 12.50 1.03
N ALA A 251 21.21 11.40 0.31
CA ALA A 251 21.40 10.04 0.78
C ALA A 251 22.86 9.53 0.65
N GLY A 252 23.80 10.39 0.25
CA GLY A 252 25.22 10.05 0.12
C GLY A 252 25.59 9.34 -1.20
N VAL A 253 24.71 9.35 -2.20
CA VAL A 253 24.95 8.71 -3.51
C VAL A 253 25.44 9.76 -4.51
N GLU A 254 26.72 9.72 -4.83
CA GLU A 254 27.34 10.63 -5.81
C GLU A 254 27.39 10.00 -7.21
N LEU A 255 26.45 10.38 -8.07
CA LEU A 255 26.37 9.94 -9.47
C LEU A 255 26.22 11.16 -10.41
N PRO A 256 26.65 11.07 -11.68
CA PRO A 256 26.39 12.13 -12.64
C PRO A 256 24.90 12.40 -12.84
N LEU A 257 24.51 13.66 -13.05
CA LEU A 257 23.11 14.04 -13.32
C LEU A 257 22.48 13.25 -14.50
N SER A 258 23.30 12.77 -15.42
CA SER A 258 22.85 11.95 -16.55
C SER A 258 22.32 10.56 -16.15
N CYS A 259 22.54 10.13 -14.90
CA CYS A 259 22.01 8.86 -14.37
C CYS A 259 20.56 8.97 -13.91
N PHE A 260 20.02 10.17 -13.84
CA PHE A 260 18.67 10.51 -13.35
C PHE A 260 17.82 11.09 -14.51
#